data_48aaa62c040746a40209a485cf4f733c
#
_entry.id   48aaa62c040746a40209a485cf4f733c
#
_cell.length_a   1.000
_cell.length_b   1.000
_cell.length_c   1.000
_cell.angle_alpha   90.00
_cell.angle_beta   90.00
_cell.angle_gamma   90.00
#
_symmetry.space_group_name_H-M   'P 1'
#
loop_
_entity.id
_entity.type
_entity.pdbx_description
1 polymer ?
#
loop_
_entity_poly.entity_id
_entity_poly.type
_entity_poly.pdbx_seq_one_letter_code
_entity_poly.pdbx_strand_id
1 'polypeptide(L)'
;MQPLDAVYLQILKNLCTDLSEPVPLDGVDPSALYRLAEKHCSLPFLLPYFEQQPQFSALKQQTKQMLLSYYQLEHFTRLTFSLLLAEKIPCFLLKGISLAANYPIPEYRKLGDLDLYIPEKDAFSRACRILNAHGYTEEPEESDHHVTYRFTFPETGRSFTLELHYRI
;
A
#
# COMPACT_ATOMS: atom_id res chain seq x y z
N MET A 1 3.34 -13.50 32.64
CA MET A 1 3.84 -12.72 31.49
C MET A 1 3.03 -13.19 30.28
N GLN A 2 2.32 -12.28 29.62
CA GLN A 2 1.59 -12.66 28.41
C GLN A 2 2.56 -12.90 27.25
N PRO A 3 2.28 -13.85 26.36
CA PRO A 3 3.09 -14.06 25.16
C PRO A 3 3.10 -12.78 24.29
N LEU A 4 4.24 -12.46 23.70
CA LEU A 4 4.42 -11.29 22.82
C LEU A 4 3.34 -11.24 21.74
N ASP A 5 3.04 -12.39 21.10
CA ASP A 5 2.03 -12.50 20.06
C ASP A 5 0.63 -12.13 20.53
N ALA A 6 0.27 -12.48 21.78
CA ALA A 6 -1.04 -12.13 22.33
C ALA A 6 -1.19 -10.61 22.51
N VAL A 7 -0.13 -9.94 22.97
CA VAL A 7 -0.11 -8.48 23.10
C VAL A 7 -0.21 -7.81 21.72
N TYR A 8 0.55 -8.30 20.76
CA TYR A 8 0.51 -7.79 19.38
C TYR A 8 -0.88 -7.96 18.75
N LEU A 9 -1.49 -9.13 18.88
CA LEU A 9 -2.84 -9.40 18.39
C LEU A 9 -3.90 -8.52 19.08
N GLN A 10 -3.73 -8.23 20.37
CA GLN A 10 -4.63 -7.30 21.08
C GLN A 10 -4.54 -5.88 20.54
N ILE A 11 -3.33 -5.40 20.20
CA ILE A 11 -3.13 -4.10 19.54
C ILE A 11 -3.87 -4.06 18.19
N LEU A 12 -3.71 -5.10 17.37
CA LEU A 12 -4.39 -5.19 16.07
C LEU A 12 -5.92 -5.27 16.23
N LYS A 13 -6.39 -6.05 17.21
CA LYS A 13 -7.82 -6.17 17.50
C LYS A 13 -8.44 -4.83 17.87
N ASN A 14 -7.79 -4.07 18.77
CA ASN A 14 -8.27 -2.75 19.19
C ASN A 14 -8.42 -1.76 18.01
N LEU A 15 -7.61 -1.91 16.96
CA LEU A 15 -7.71 -1.09 15.76
C LEU A 15 -8.81 -1.52 14.81
N CYS A 16 -9.12 -2.82 14.78
CA CYS A 16 -10.14 -3.38 13.90
C CYS A 16 -11.55 -3.37 14.52
N THR A 17 -11.65 -3.03 15.80
CA THR A 17 -12.91 -2.99 16.55
C THR A 17 -13.01 -1.66 17.29
N ASP A 18 -14.21 -1.16 17.51
CA ASP A 18 -14.45 0.02 18.35
C ASP A 18 -14.20 -0.26 19.85
N LEU A 19 -13.71 -1.45 20.18
CA LEU A 19 -13.39 -1.88 21.54
C LEU A 19 -11.96 -1.48 21.89
N SER A 20 -11.83 -0.48 22.73
CA SER A 20 -10.53 -0.07 23.29
C SER A 20 -10.22 -0.87 24.56
N GLU A 21 -9.85 -2.15 24.39
CA GLU A 21 -9.41 -2.97 25.51
C GLU A 21 -8.00 -2.56 25.95
N PRO A 22 -7.70 -2.53 27.27
CA PRO A 22 -6.37 -2.25 27.75
C PRO A 22 -5.34 -3.24 27.17
N VAL A 23 -4.24 -2.72 26.63
CA VAL A 23 -3.13 -3.56 26.17
C VAL A 23 -2.14 -3.70 27.30
N PRO A 24 -1.91 -4.93 27.82
CA PRO A 24 -0.99 -5.16 28.94
C PRO A 24 0.46 -5.15 28.44
N LEU A 25 1.10 -3.99 28.48
CA LEU A 25 2.49 -3.81 28.07
C LEU A 25 3.51 -4.15 29.16
N ASP A 26 3.06 -4.40 30.40
CA ASP A 26 3.93 -4.73 31.53
C ASP A 26 4.71 -6.01 31.28
N GLY A 27 6.05 -5.91 31.34
CA GLY A 27 6.95 -7.04 31.12
C GLY A 27 7.11 -7.48 29.66
N VAL A 28 6.56 -6.72 28.71
CA VAL A 28 6.79 -6.92 27.26
C VAL A 28 8.06 -6.18 26.86
N ASP A 29 8.95 -6.85 26.12
CA ASP A 29 10.09 -6.17 25.48
C ASP A 29 9.60 -5.31 24.31
N PRO A 30 9.67 -3.97 24.40
CA PRO A 30 9.19 -3.10 23.35
C PRO A 30 9.97 -3.30 22.04
N SER A 31 11.25 -3.66 22.11
CA SER A 31 12.06 -3.92 20.92
C SER A 31 11.64 -5.19 20.19
N ALA A 32 11.22 -6.22 20.95
CA ALA A 32 10.68 -7.44 20.34
C ALA A 32 9.34 -7.18 19.66
N LEU A 33 8.46 -6.38 20.28
CA LEU A 33 7.18 -5.98 19.72
C LEU A 33 7.37 -5.13 18.44
N TYR A 34 8.34 -4.21 18.46
CA TYR A 34 8.71 -3.43 17.28
C TYR A 34 9.15 -4.33 16.12
N ARG A 35 10.08 -5.26 16.35
CA ARG A 35 10.53 -6.21 15.30
C ARG A 35 9.39 -7.07 14.75
N LEU A 36 8.45 -7.48 15.61
CA LEU A 36 7.28 -8.24 15.18
C LEU A 36 6.39 -7.40 14.26
N ALA A 37 6.08 -6.17 14.64
CA ALA A 37 5.27 -5.25 13.84
C ALA A 37 5.98 -4.86 12.52
N GLU A 38 7.29 -4.68 12.54
CA GLU A 38 8.09 -4.43 11.33
C GLU A 38 7.99 -5.58 10.33
N LYS A 39 8.17 -6.81 10.83
CA LYS A 39 8.03 -8.04 10.01
C LYS A 39 6.66 -8.13 9.33
N HIS A 40 5.61 -7.69 10.01
CA HIS A 40 4.23 -7.71 9.50
C HIS A 40 3.81 -6.40 8.81
N CYS A 41 4.74 -5.46 8.59
CA CYS A 41 4.45 -4.17 7.97
C CYS A 41 3.35 -3.36 8.69
N SER A 42 3.26 -3.49 10.00
CA SER A 42 2.20 -2.93 10.85
C SER A 42 2.73 -1.95 11.91
N LEU A 43 3.93 -1.41 11.69
CA LEU A 43 4.58 -0.45 12.61
C LEU A 43 3.68 0.75 12.99
N PRO A 44 2.89 1.36 12.08
CA PRO A 44 2.04 2.49 12.44
C PRO A 44 1.07 2.17 13.58
N PHE A 45 0.67 0.92 13.73
CA PHE A 45 -0.26 0.50 14.78
C PHE A 45 0.35 0.55 16.19
N LEU A 46 1.67 0.61 16.31
CA LEU A 46 2.35 0.78 17.58
C LEU A 46 2.45 2.24 18.03
N LEU A 47 2.17 3.20 17.11
CA LEU A 47 2.37 4.63 17.39
C LEU A 47 1.65 5.10 18.65
N PRO A 48 0.36 4.78 18.91
CA PRO A 48 -0.35 5.23 20.11
C PRO A 48 0.28 4.78 21.42
N TYR A 49 1.05 3.69 21.39
CA TYR A 49 1.64 3.07 22.58
C TYR A 49 3.08 3.52 22.86
N PHE A 50 3.80 3.96 21.81
CA PHE A 50 5.25 4.18 21.89
C PHE A 50 5.73 5.52 21.36
N GLU A 51 4.86 6.40 20.83
CA GLU A 51 5.31 7.65 20.20
C GLU A 51 6.06 8.60 21.15
N GLN A 52 5.80 8.51 22.44
CA GLN A 52 6.43 9.34 23.47
C GLN A 52 7.79 8.79 23.96
N GLN A 53 8.16 7.59 23.52
CA GLN A 53 9.39 6.94 23.95
C GLN A 53 10.57 7.29 23.00
N PRO A 54 11.65 7.93 23.49
CA PRO A 54 12.75 8.39 22.64
C PRO A 54 13.42 7.31 21.79
N GLN A 55 13.48 6.06 22.30
CA GLN A 55 14.05 4.93 21.57
C GLN A 55 13.26 4.53 20.33
N PHE A 56 12.00 4.98 20.21
CA PHE A 56 11.15 4.74 19.05
C PHE A 56 10.96 5.97 18.15
N SER A 57 11.88 6.92 18.19
CA SER A 57 11.85 8.11 17.31
C SER A 57 11.73 7.74 15.82
N ALA A 58 12.35 6.64 15.40
CA ALA A 58 12.25 6.11 14.04
C ALA A 58 10.81 5.66 13.67
N LEU A 59 10.00 5.18 14.63
CA LEU A 59 8.63 4.77 14.40
C LEU A 59 7.78 5.88 13.80
N LYS A 60 7.87 7.09 14.33
CA LYS A 60 7.14 8.27 13.85
C LYS A 60 7.56 8.64 12.42
N GLN A 61 8.85 8.56 12.12
CA GLN A 61 9.37 8.85 10.79
C GLN A 61 8.93 7.79 9.78
N GLN A 62 9.00 6.51 10.13
CA GLN A 62 8.54 5.41 9.27
C GLN A 62 7.03 5.49 9.00
N THR A 63 6.24 5.81 10.03
CA THR A 63 4.79 6.03 9.86
C THR A 63 4.53 7.17 8.88
N LYS A 64 5.22 8.32 9.02
CA LYS A 64 5.09 9.42 8.06
C LYS A 64 5.45 9.02 6.63
N GLN A 65 6.49 8.21 6.45
CA GLN A 65 6.88 7.71 5.13
C GLN A 65 5.81 6.78 4.53
N MET A 66 5.17 5.94 5.36
CA MET A 66 4.06 5.08 4.91
C MET A 66 2.84 5.91 4.49
N LEU A 67 2.45 6.91 5.29
CA LEU A 67 1.36 7.83 4.93
C LEU A 67 1.66 8.55 3.61
N LEU A 68 2.84 9.11 3.48
CA LEU A 68 3.26 9.79 2.24
C LEU A 68 3.21 8.84 1.04
N SER A 69 3.69 7.61 1.20
CA SER A 69 3.65 6.59 0.16
C SER A 69 2.23 6.23 -0.25
N TYR A 70 1.31 6.12 0.73
CA TYR A 70 -0.11 5.88 0.47
C TYR A 70 -0.71 6.98 -0.42
N TYR A 71 -0.60 8.24 -0.02
CA TYR A 71 -1.18 9.35 -0.78
C TYR A 71 -0.55 9.54 -2.16
N GLN A 72 0.73 9.24 -2.30
CA GLN A 72 1.39 9.29 -3.60
C GLN A 72 0.92 8.17 -4.53
N LEU A 73 0.72 6.95 -4.01
CA LEU A 73 0.16 5.87 -4.81
C LEU A 73 -1.32 6.13 -5.13
N GLU A 74 -2.09 6.72 -4.20
CA GLU A 74 -3.47 7.15 -4.46
C GLU A 74 -3.51 8.18 -5.61
N HIS A 75 -2.63 9.17 -5.58
CA HIS A 75 -2.51 10.16 -6.65
C HIS A 75 -2.16 9.50 -7.99
N PHE A 76 -1.17 8.61 -8.00
CA PHE A 76 -0.79 7.84 -9.20
C PHE A 76 -1.96 6.99 -9.73
N THR A 77 -2.70 6.34 -8.83
CA THR A 77 -3.90 5.57 -9.17
C THR A 77 -4.94 6.46 -9.86
N ARG A 78 -5.26 7.62 -9.27
CA ARG A 78 -6.22 8.57 -9.84
C ARG A 78 -5.78 9.09 -11.20
N LEU A 79 -4.50 9.41 -11.37
CA LEU A 79 -3.93 9.83 -12.65
C LEU A 79 -4.12 8.77 -13.72
N THR A 80 -3.72 7.52 -13.42
CA THR A 80 -3.81 6.40 -14.35
C THR A 80 -5.27 6.10 -14.73
N PHE A 81 -6.17 6.06 -13.75
CA PHE A 81 -7.60 5.88 -14.00
C PHE A 81 -8.18 6.98 -14.87
N SER A 82 -7.89 8.24 -14.56
CA SER A 82 -8.41 9.38 -15.33
C SER A 82 -7.96 9.31 -16.78
N LEU A 83 -6.71 8.92 -17.02
CA LEU A 83 -6.18 8.74 -18.36
C LEU A 83 -6.94 7.67 -19.14
N LEU A 84 -7.14 6.48 -18.55
CA LEU A 84 -7.84 5.38 -19.21
C LEU A 84 -9.34 5.67 -19.41
N LEU A 85 -9.98 6.32 -18.44
CA LEU A 85 -11.39 6.70 -18.53
C LEU A 85 -11.66 7.76 -19.61
N ALA A 86 -10.75 8.73 -19.80
CA ALA A 86 -10.86 9.73 -20.86
C ALA A 86 -10.91 9.08 -22.24
N GLU A 87 -10.24 7.94 -22.39
CA GLU A 87 -10.22 7.13 -23.61
C GLU A 87 -11.29 6.03 -23.62
N LYS A 88 -12.23 6.07 -22.67
CA LYS A 88 -13.33 5.11 -22.51
C LYS A 88 -12.87 3.65 -22.44
N ILE A 89 -11.76 3.43 -21.73
CA ILE A 89 -11.24 2.09 -21.46
C ILE A 89 -11.74 1.64 -20.10
N PRO A 90 -12.60 0.61 -20.03
CA PRO A 90 -13.05 0.05 -18.76
C PRO A 90 -11.91 -0.70 -18.10
N CYS A 91 -11.59 -0.35 -16.85
CA CYS A 91 -10.58 -1.02 -16.04
C CYS A 91 -11.06 -1.20 -14.61
N PHE A 92 -10.53 -2.23 -13.95
CA PHE A 92 -10.87 -2.60 -12.59
C PHE A 92 -9.62 -2.57 -11.72
N LEU A 93 -9.76 -1.99 -10.55
CA LEU A 93 -8.72 -2.02 -9.53
C LEU A 93 -8.78 -3.37 -8.79
N LEU A 94 -7.68 -4.14 -8.80
CA LEU A 94 -7.68 -5.48 -8.22
C LEU A 94 -7.40 -5.47 -6.72
N LYS A 95 -6.17 -5.37 -6.34
CA LYS A 95 -5.67 -5.47 -4.96
C LYS A 95 -5.02 -4.15 -4.52
N GLY A 96 -4.12 -4.20 -3.57
CA GLY A 96 -3.37 -3.02 -3.18
C GLY A 96 -4.25 -1.94 -2.55
N ILE A 97 -4.37 -0.80 -3.22
CA ILE A 97 -5.09 0.38 -2.70
C ILE A 97 -6.60 0.14 -2.57
N SER A 98 -7.21 -0.74 -3.39
CA SER A 98 -8.63 -1.07 -3.26
C SER A 98 -8.96 -1.75 -1.92
N LEU A 99 -8.05 -2.60 -1.45
CA LEU A 99 -8.21 -3.26 -0.17
C LEU A 99 -7.93 -2.33 1.01
N ALA A 100 -7.14 -1.28 0.82
CA ALA A 100 -6.85 -0.31 1.87
C ALA A 100 -8.11 0.37 2.39
N ALA A 101 -9.12 0.58 1.54
CA ALA A 101 -10.41 1.16 1.92
C ALA A 101 -11.17 0.34 2.99
N ASN A 102 -10.82 -0.94 3.18
CA ASN A 102 -11.41 -1.80 4.19
C ASN A 102 -10.62 -1.79 5.53
N TYR A 103 -9.50 -1.08 5.58
CA TYR A 103 -8.74 -0.91 6.82
C TYR A 103 -9.33 0.23 7.65
N PRO A 104 -9.33 0.13 8.98
CA PRO A 104 -9.78 1.23 9.86
C PRO A 104 -9.01 2.54 9.62
N ILE A 105 -7.73 2.41 9.28
CA ILE A 105 -6.86 3.51 8.86
C ILE A 105 -6.19 3.06 7.54
N PRO A 106 -6.78 3.42 6.39
CA PRO A 106 -6.30 2.98 5.08
C PRO A 106 -4.82 3.25 4.82
N GLU A 107 -4.33 4.38 5.32
CA GLU A 107 -2.96 4.84 5.18
C GLU A 107 -1.93 3.98 5.92
N TYR A 108 -2.37 3.16 6.86
CA TYR A 108 -1.51 2.25 7.63
C TYR A 108 -1.27 0.92 6.91
N ARG A 109 -1.96 0.71 5.78
CA ARG A 109 -1.66 -0.42 4.91
C ARG A 109 -0.42 -0.13 4.07
N LYS A 110 0.60 -0.98 4.17
CA LYS A 110 1.74 -0.89 3.26
C LYS A 110 1.29 -1.21 1.83
N LEU A 111 1.54 -0.30 0.93
CA LEU A 111 1.25 -0.42 -0.50
C LEU A 111 2.56 -0.49 -1.29
N GLY A 112 2.54 -1.13 -2.47
CA GLY A 112 3.68 -1.25 -3.37
C GLY A 112 3.34 -0.74 -4.76
N ASP A 113 2.56 -1.47 -5.47
CA ASP A 113 2.21 -1.33 -6.88
C ASP A 113 0.74 -0.97 -7.09
N LEU A 114 0.41 -0.59 -8.30
CA LEU A 114 -0.94 -0.39 -8.79
C LEU A 114 -1.31 -1.57 -9.70
N ASP A 115 -2.35 -2.30 -9.33
CA ASP A 115 -2.85 -3.43 -10.11
C ASP A 115 -4.16 -3.06 -10.79
N LEU A 116 -4.16 -3.02 -12.12
CA LEU A 116 -5.34 -2.79 -12.94
C LEU A 116 -5.65 -3.98 -13.83
N TYR A 117 -6.91 -4.31 -13.96
CA TYR A 117 -7.39 -5.38 -14.85
C TYR A 117 -8.25 -4.82 -15.98
N ILE A 118 -7.95 -5.23 -17.22
CA ILE A 118 -8.72 -4.90 -18.41
C ILE A 118 -9.10 -6.20 -19.11
N PRO A 119 -10.40 -6.61 -19.05
CA PRO A 119 -10.84 -7.92 -19.55
C PRO A 119 -10.84 -8.03 -21.07
N GLU A 120 -11.08 -6.92 -21.78
CA GLU A 120 -11.22 -6.92 -23.22
C GLU A 120 -9.87 -6.74 -23.92
N LYS A 121 -9.51 -7.65 -24.82
CA LYS A 121 -8.24 -7.65 -25.54
C LYS A 121 -7.97 -6.38 -26.32
N ASP A 122 -8.98 -5.85 -27.02
CA ASP A 122 -8.83 -4.63 -27.80
C ASP A 122 -8.68 -3.39 -26.91
N ALA A 123 -9.42 -3.34 -25.80
CA ALA A 123 -9.27 -2.30 -24.78
C ALA A 123 -7.89 -2.36 -24.12
N PHE A 124 -7.41 -3.55 -23.79
CA PHE A 124 -6.05 -3.76 -23.27
C PHE A 124 -4.98 -3.24 -24.24
N SER A 125 -5.07 -3.62 -25.52
CA SER A 125 -4.12 -3.17 -26.54
C SER A 125 -4.14 -1.64 -26.75
N ARG A 126 -5.32 -1.00 -26.60
CA ARG A 126 -5.45 0.45 -26.60
C ARG A 126 -4.81 1.07 -25.37
N ALA A 127 -5.05 0.50 -24.18
CA ALA A 127 -4.46 0.95 -22.92
C ALA A 127 -2.93 0.96 -22.99
N CYS A 128 -2.31 -0.11 -23.48
CA CYS A 128 -0.86 -0.18 -23.66
C CYS A 128 -0.33 0.99 -24.53
N ARG A 129 -0.98 1.28 -25.67
CA ARG A 129 -0.57 2.39 -26.53
C ARG A 129 -0.71 3.75 -25.84
N ILE A 130 -1.79 3.96 -25.08
CA ILE A 130 -2.06 5.21 -24.37
C ILE A 130 -1.05 5.41 -23.25
N LEU A 131 -0.78 4.38 -22.45
CA LEU A 131 0.20 4.44 -21.37
C LEU A 131 1.58 4.80 -21.92
N ASN A 132 2.03 4.13 -22.97
CA ASN A 132 3.30 4.43 -23.63
C ASN A 132 3.36 5.89 -24.15
N ALA A 133 2.27 6.40 -24.74
CA ALA A 133 2.20 7.77 -25.23
C ALA A 133 2.23 8.82 -24.11
N HIS A 134 1.90 8.43 -22.87
CA HIS A 134 1.86 9.32 -21.69
C HIS A 134 3.01 9.10 -20.71
N GLY A 135 4.13 8.53 -21.18
CA GLY A 135 5.36 8.43 -20.39
C GLY A 135 5.46 7.24 -19.46
N TYR A 136 4.56 6.27 -19.58
CA TYR A 136 4.73 4.97 -18.95
C TYR A 136 5.71 4.15 -19.79
N THR A 137 6.70 3.57 -19.15
CA THR A 137 7.71 2.73 -19.78
C THR A 137 7.45 1.27 -19.42
N GLU A 138 7.27 0.44 -20.45
CA GLU A 138 7.13 -1.00 -20.27
C GLU A 138 8.43 -1.59 -19.75
N GLU A 139 8.35 -2.42 -18.70
CA GLU A 139 9.50 -3.14 -18.15
C GLU A 139 9.58 -4.54 -18.77
N PRO A 140 10.79 -5.02 -19.10
CA PRO A 140 10.98 -6.35 -19.68
C PRO A 140 10.81 -7.41 -18.61
N GLU A 141 9.58 -7.77 -18.31
CA GLU A 141 9.23 -8.85 -17.40
C GLU A 141 8.38 -9.86 -18.15
N GLU A 142 8.77 -11.15 -18.10
CA GLU A 142 8.00 -12.24 -18.69
C GLU A 142 6.88 -12.63 -17.71
N SER A 143 5.67 -12.16 -17.97
CA SER A 143 4.46 -12.57 -17.28
C SER A 143 3.42 -13.07 -18.29
N ASP A 144 2.68 -14.11 -17.94
CA ASP A 144 1.60 -14.68 -18.76
C ASP A 144 0.21 -14.10 -18.45
N HIS A 145 0.13 -13.12 -17.55
CA HIS A 145 -1.12 -12.54 -17.06
C HIS A 145 -1.14 -11.01 -16.95
N HIS A 146 0.01 -10.33 -16.98
CA HIS A 146 0.10 -8.85 -16.94
C HIS A 146 1.28 -8.32 -17.75
N VAL A 147 1.25 -7.01 -17.99
CA VAL A 147 2.39 -6.22 -18.47
C VAL A 147 2.73 -5.21 -17.39
N THR A 148 4.02 -5.12 -17.05
CA THR A 148 4.53 -4.20 -16.03
C THR A 148 4.96 -2.88 -16.67
N TYR A 149 4.50 -1.78 -16.11
CA TYR A 149 4.88 -0.43 -16.49
C TYR A 149 5.51 0.32 -15.32
N ARG A 150 6.51 1.13 -15.64
CA ARG A 150 7.06 2.15 -14.73
C ARG A 150 6.61 3.53 -15.18
N PHE A 151 6.18 4.35 -14.24
CA PHE A 151 5.93 5.77 -14.44
C PHE A 151 6.73 6.58 -13.43
N THR A 152 7.43 7.63 -13.90
CA THR A 152 8.22 8.51 -13.05
C THR A 152 7.65 9.93 -13.11
N PHE A 153 7.27 10.48 -11.96
CA PHE A 153 6.83 11.86 -11.86
C PHE A 153 8.00 12.81 -12.12
N PRO A 154 7.96 13.66 -13.15
CA PRO A 154 9.07 14.55 -13.50
C PRO A 154 9.44 15.51 -12.36
N GLU A 155 8.44 15.99 -11.62
CA GLU A 155 8.60 17.00 -10.56
C GLU A 155 9.34 16.48 -9.33
N THR A 156 9.22 15.19 -9.05
CA THR A 156 9.76 14.57 -7.82
C THR A 156 10.83 13.52 -8.08
N GLY A 157 10.94 13.03 -9.32
CA GLY A 157 11.78 11.89 -9.70
C GLY A 157 11.31 10.56 -9.10
N ARG A 158 10.14 10.51 -8.46
CA ARG A 158 9.61 9.30 -7.84
C ARG A 158 8.93 8.42 -8.87
N SER A 159 9.28 7.14 -8.83
CA SER A 159 8.72 6.13 -9.74
C SER A 159 7.68 5.25 -9.05
N PHE A 160 6.69 4.83 -9.85
CA PHE A 160 5.64 3.89 -9.46
C PHE A 160 5.53 2.78 -10.49
N THR A 161 5.16 1.60 -10.01
CA THR A 161 4.91 0.42 -10.84
C THR A 161 3.40 0.24 -11.04
N LEU A 162 3.01 -0.03 -12.28
CA LEU A 162 1.67 -0.45 -12.68
C LEU A 162 1.76 -1.86 -13.27
N GLU A 163 1.05 -2.81 -12.69
CA GLU A 163 0.78 -4.12 -13.31
C GLU A 163 -0.57 -4.05 -14.03
N LEU A 164 -0.53 -4.09 -15.36
CA LEU A 164 -1.72 -4.09 -16.19
C LEU A 164 -2.08 -5.52 -16.56
N HIS A 165 -3.08 -6.07 -15.88
CA HIS A 165 -3.51 -7.46 -16.02
C HIS A 165 -4.50 -7.63 -17.16
N TYR A 166 -4.37 -8.71 -17.93
CA TYR A 166 -5.30 -9.18 -18.95
C TYR A 166 -5.88 -10.57 -18.62
N ARG A 167 -5.40 -11.18 -17.54
CA ARG A 167 -5.91 -12.42 -16.94
C ARG A 167 -5.90 -12.30 -15.42
N ILE A 168 -6.81 -12.99 -14.76
CA ILE A 168 -6.91 -13.14 -13.31
C ILE A 168 -6.78 -14.60 -12.95
#